data_9ccd4b627bfad884cd83f79b1661d240
#
_entry.id   9ccd4b627bfad884cd83f79b1661d240
#
_cell.length_a   1.000
_cell.length_b   1.000
_cell.length_c   1.000
_cell.angle_alpha   90.00
_cell.angle_beta   90.00
_cell.angle_gamma   90.00
#
_symmetry.space_group_name_H-M   'P 1'
#
loop_
_entity.id
_entity.type
_entity.pdbx_description
1 polymer ?
#
loop_
_entity_poly.entity_id
_entity_poly.type
_entity_poly.pdbx_seq_one_letter_code
_entity_poly.pdbx_strand_id
1 'polypeptide(L)'
;NKAITTLWSHSLYYGREYRWTMPSLFMIQNFNEYDKRLYGSLQEYWCWIPTDWNQKPVYSDTVLIRHFRTVTDEEVAAGRQTHPLGHELFVEGLNHMYNLQTGEPTMNGRSCYHTNLKLLDSSREFAKDEKGHKDFIWFRLGEVYLSQAELYMYMGQKEEAAKVITELRKRALTEGHEEALKVT
;
A
#
# COMPACT_ATOMS: atom_id res chain seq x y z
N ASN A 1 -6.98 2.75 24.76
CA ASN A 1 -7.06 2.72 23.29
C ASN A 1 -6.06 3.69 22.73
N LYS A 2 -4.80 3.31 22.71
CA LYS A 2 -3.79 4.01 21.93
C LYS A 2 -3.98 3.53 20.50
N ALA A 3 -4.83 4.21 19.77
CA ALA A 3 -4.92 4.00 18.35
C ALA A 3 -3.53 4.24 17.77
N ILE A 4 -2.90 3.21 17.26
CA ILE A 4 -1.75 3.32 16.39
C ILE A 4 -2.31 3.89 15.10
N THR A 5 -2.35 5.16 15.02
CA THR A 5 -3.10 5.76 13.96
C THR A 5 -2.24 6.74 13.24
N THR A 6 -1.89 6.33 12.10
CA THR A 6 -1.79 7.24 10.98
C THR A 6 -3.08 8.07 10.80
N LEU A 7 -4.09 7.82 11.58
CA LEU A 7 -5.47 8.23 11.37
C LEU A 7 -5.81 9.60 11.91
N TRP A 8 -5.08 10.04 12.92
CA TRP A 8 -5.38 11.27 13.64
C TRP A 8 -4.17 12.18 13.78
N SER A 9 -3.04 11.82 13.17
CA SER A 9 -1.83 12.62 13.24
C SER A 9 -1.20 12.81 11.87
N HIS A 10 -0.83 14.02 11.56
CA HIS A 10 0.03 14.32 10.43
C HIS A 10 1.40 13.70 10.68
N SER A 11 2.00 13.14 9.64
CA SER A 11 3.30 12.52 9.74
C SER A 11 4.14 12.85 8.52
N LEU A 12 5.43 13.02 8.71
CA LEU A 12 6.39 13.15 7.60
C LEU A 12 6.50 11.85 6.80
N TYR A 13 6.34 10.69 7.46
CA TYR A 13 6.48 9.38 6.82
C TYR A 13 5.19 8.89 6.17
N TYR A 14 4.03 9.16 6.80
CA TYR A 14 2.76 8.57 6.39
C TYR A 14 1.77 9.58 5.82
N GLY A 15 2.17 10.85 5.74
CA GLY A 15 1.35 11.90 5.16
C GLY A 15 0.28 12.44 6.10
N ARG A 16 -0.81 12.92 5.52
CA ARG A 16 -1.94 13.53 6.24
C ARG A 16 -3.15 12.62 6.19
N GLU A 17 -3.95 12.63 7.25
CA GLU A 17 -5.04 11.69 7.49
C GLU A 17 -6.37 12.01 6.78
N TYR A 18 -6.39 12.66 5.64
CA TYR A 18 -7.66 13.07 5.00
C TYR A 18 -8.56 11.92 4.53
N ARG A 19 -8.05 10.72 4.37
CA ARG A 19 -8.81 9.50 4.03
C ARG A 19 -9.71 9.63 2.80
N TRP A 20 -9.31 10.41 1.82
CA TRP A 20 -10.12 10.64 0.63
C TRP A 20 -10.11 9.47 -0.33
N THR A 21 -9.06 8.69 -0.32
CA THR A 21 -8.90 7.54 -1.21
C THR A 21 -8.26 6.37 -0.48
N MET A 22 -8.75 5.19 -0.74
CA MET A 22 -8.17 3.94 -0.28
C MET A 22 -8.14 2.94 -1.44
N PRO A 23 -7.20 1.98 -1.46
CA PRO A 23 -7.22 0.91 -2.46
C PRO A 23 -8.49 0.09 -2.30
N SER A 24 -9.08 -0.36 -3.42
CA SER A 24 -10.20 -1.30 -3.37
C SER A 24 -9.69 -2.70 -3.05
N LEU A 25 -10.56 -3.54 -2.48
CA LEU A 25 -10.26 -4.96 -2.28
C LEU A 25 -9.87 -5.63 -3.61
N PHE A 26 -10.61 -5.34 -4.68
CA PHE A 26 -10.32 -5.81 -6.03
C PHE A 26 -8.90 -5.46 -6.47
N MET A 27 -8.45 -4.22 -6.25
CA MET A 27 -7.10 -3.80 -6.61
C MET A 27 -6.05 -4.65 -5.87
N ILE A 28 -6.21 -4.85 -4.57
CA ILE A 28 -5.25 -5.62 -3.76
C ILE A 28 -5.22 -7.08 -4.20
N GLN A 29 -6.38 -7.70 -4.39
CA GLN A 29 -6.51 -9.12 -4.76
C GLN A 29 -6.04 -9.43 -6.18
N ASN A 30 -5.96 -8.43 -7.06
CA ASN A 30 -5.43 -8.61 -8.42
C ASN A 30 -3.90 -8.57 -8.52
N PHE A 31 -3.20 -8.25 -7.44
CA PHE A 31 -1.76 -8.45 -7.41
C PHE A 31 -1.43 -9.92 -7.21
N ASN A 32 -0.53 -10.43 -8.04
CA ASN A 32 0.09 -11.73 -7.80
C ASN A 32 1.06 -11.62 -6.63
N GLU A 33 1.23 -12.69 -5.85
CA GLU A 33 2.14 -12.72 -4.70
C GLU A 33 3.62 -12.45 -5.06
N TYR A 34 4.00 -12.70 -6.32
CA TYR A 34 5.34 -12.43 -6.87
C TYR A 34 5.48 -11.04 -7.48
N ASP A 35 4.44 -10.21 -7.39
CA ASP A 35 4.44 -8.86 -7.94
C ASP A 35 4.92 -7.85 -6.90
N LYS A 36 6.17 -7.43 -7.03
CA LYS A 36 6.79 -6.44 -6.12
C LYS A 36 6.08 -5.09 -6.07
N ARG A 37 5.18 -4.81 -7.03
CA ARG A 37 4.44 -3.54 -7.05
C ARG A 37 3.45 -3.43 -5.90
N LEU A 38 2.94 -4.55 -5.37
CA LEU A 38 2.05 -4.52 -4.22
C LEU A 38 2.76 -3.83 -3.04
N TYR A 39 3.86 -4.40 -2.60
CA TYR A 39 4.67 -3.90 -1.48
C TYR A 39 5.41 -2.59 -1.80
N GLY A 40 5.78 -2.37 -3.05
CA GLY A 40 6.42 -1.14 -3.51
C GLY A 40 5.47 0.04 -3.73
N SER A 41 4.16 -0.20 -3.71
CA SER A 41 3.14 0.83 -3.94
C SER A 41 2.25 1.08 -2.74
N LEU A 42 1.99 0.05 -1.94
CA LEU A 42 1.13 0.10 -0.77
C LEU A 42 1.93 -0.28 0.48
N GLN A 43 1.66 0.41 1.56
CA GLN A 43 2.37 0.20 2.81
C GLN A 43 1.72 -0.91 3.63
N GLU A 44 2.53 -1.87 4.10
CA GLU A 44 2.11 -2.97 4.95
C GLU A 44 2.40 -2.70 6.43
N TYR A 45 3.45 -1.94 6.73
CA TYR A 45 3.94 -1.71 8.08
C TYR A 45 3.84 -0.24 8.47
N TRP A 46 3.32 0.03 9.66
CA TRP A 46 3.31 1.35 10.27
C TRP A 46 3.98 1.29 11.64
N CYS A 47 4.89 2.21 11.90
CA CYS A 47 5.41 2.41 13.24
C CYS A 47 4.63 3.55 13.91
N TRP A 48 4.37 3.40 15.19
CA TRP A 48 3.77 4.49 15.95
C TRP A 48 4.71 5.70 15.96
N ILE A 49 4.15 6.87 15.72
CA ILE A 49 4.89 8.13 15.72
C ILE A 49 4.21 9.04 16.73
N PRO A 50 4.98 9.66 17.65
CA PRO A 50 4.44 10.65 18.57
C PRO A 50 3.71 11.78 17.82
N THR A 51 2.58 12.21 18.35
CA THR A 51 1.66 13.16 17.71
C THR A 51 2.08 14.62 17.81
N ASP A 52 3.31 14.93 18.22
CA ASP A 52 3.74 16.31 18.28
C ASP A 52 4.01 16.87 16.87
N TRP A 53 3.18 17.80 16.49
CA TRP A 53 3.19 18.46 15.18
C TRP A 53 4.48 19.23 14.88
N ASN A 54 5.23 19.58 15.92
CA ASN A 54 6.45 20.39 15.82
C ASN A 54 7.72 19.55 15.94
N GLN A 55 7.61 18.27 16.28
CA GLN A 55 8.77 17.41 16.44
C GLN A 55 9.10 16.68 15.14
N LYS A 56 10.39 16.46 14.92
CA LYS A 56 10.85 15.49 13.95
C LYS A 56 10.39 14.11 14.42
N PRO A 57 9.86 13.28 13.52
CA PRO A 57 9.38 11.97 13.92
C PRO A 57 10.50 11.15 14.55
N VAL A 58 10.19 10.60 15.70
CA VAL A 58 11.02 9.59 16.36
C VAL A 58 10.44 8.24 16.02
N TYR A 59 11.24 7.34 15.47
CA TYR A 59 10.82 5.96 15.24
C TYR A 59 10.49 5.29 16.58
N SER A 60 9.36 4.63 16.60
CA SER A 60 8.91 3.80 17.70
C SER A 60 9.03 2.34 17.29
N ASP A 61 9.30 1.45 18.23
CA ASP A 61 9.30 0.00 18.02
C ASP A 61 7.90 -0.59 17.97
N THR A 62 6.88 0.21 18.26
CA THR A 62 5.48 -0.20 18.13
C THR A 62 5.12 -0.29 16.67
N VAL A 63 4.82 -1.49 16.20
CA VAL A 63 4.50 -1.78 14.80
C VAL A 63 3.07 -2.22 14.66
N LEU A 64 2.35 -1.59 13.76
CA LEU A 64 1.08 -2.10 13.22
C LEU A 64 1.36 -2.74 11.87
N ILE A 65 0.94 -3.97 11.69
CA ILE A 65 1.04 -4.70 10.43
C ILE A 65 -0.36 -4.89 9.86
N ARG A 66 -0.56 -4.50 8.60
CA ARG A 66 -1.79 -4.73 7.84
C ARG A 66 -1.47 -5.61 6.65
N HIS A 67 -1.72 -6.89 6.81
CA HIS A 67 -1.44 -7.85 5.75
C HIS A 67 -2.35 -7.66 4.54
N PHE A 68 -1.81 -7.91 3.34
CA PHE A 68 -2.58 -7.97 2.09
C PHE A 68 -3.37 -9.27 1.91
N ARG A 69 -3.46 -10.08 2.95
CA ARG A 69 -4.21 -11.33 3.04
C ARG A 69 -5.17 -11.31 4.22
N THR A 70 -6.04 -12.28 4.29
CA THR A 70 -6.82 -12.53 5.50
C THR A 70 -5.91 -13.01 6.64
N VAL A 71 -6.28 -12.67 7.86
CA VAL A 71 -5.59 -13.13 9.07
C VAL A 71 -6.57 -13.84 9.99
N THR A 72 -6.07 -14.78 10.80
CA THR A 72 -6.87 -15.50 11.78
C THR A 72 -6.95 -14.76 13.11
N ASP A 73 -7.90 -15.15 13.96
CA ASP A 73 -8.03 -14.57 15.30
C ASP A 73 -6.79 -14.88 16.17
N GLU A 74 -6.14 -16.03 15.95
CA GLU A 74 -4.90 -16.40 16.63
C GLU A 74 -3.75 -15.49 16.22
N GLU A 75 -3.63 -15.15 14.94
CA GLU A 75 -2.61 -14.20 14.45
C GLU A 75 -2.85 -12.81 15.05
N VAL A 76 -4.12 -12.38 15.13
CA VAL A 76 -4.49 -11.10 15.75
C VAL A 76 -4.15 -11.11 17.24
N ALA A 77 -4.47 -12.20 17.96
CA ALA A 77 -4.17 -12.34 19.38
C ALA A 77 -2.66 -12.32 19.63
N ALA A 78 -1.89 -13.07 18.83
CA ALA A 78 -0.42 -13.06 18.90
C ALA A 78 0.17 -11.69 18.61
N GLY A 79 -0.36 -10.98 17.61
CA GLY A 79 0.09 -9.63 17.24
C GLY A 79 -0.23 -8.56 18.29
N ARG A 80 -1.16 -8.81 19.19
CA ARG A 80 -1.51 -7.91 20.31
C ARG A 80 -0.68 -8.13 21.56
N GLN A 81 0.29 -9.04 21.52
CA GLN A 81 1.20 -9.25 22.63
C GLN A 81 2.06 -8.00 22.86
N THR A 82 2.37 -7.74 24.13
CA THR A 82 3.25 -6.65 24.47
C THR A 82 4.67 -6.92 23.97
N HIS A 83 5.19 -5.97 23.20
CA HIS A 83 6.59 -6.03 22.76
C HIS A 83 7.54 -6.03 23.99
N PRO A 84 8.75 -6.67 23.89
CA PRO A 84 9.72 -6.71 25.00
C PRO A 84 10.08 -5.34 25.60
N LEU A 85 9.93 -4.27 24.80
CA LEU A 85 10.15 -2.89 25.25
C LEU A 85 8.86 -2.19 25.77
N GLY A 86 7.78 -2.94 26.01
CA GLY A 86 6.52 -2.37 26.50
C GLY A 86 5.63 -1.77 25.41
N HIS A 87 5.91 -2.03 24.14
CA HIS A 87 5.09 -1.61 23.01
C HIS A 87 4.15 -2.73 22.57
N GLU A 88 3.02 -2.36 22.00
CA GLU A 88 2.05 -3.30 21.45
C GLU A 88 2.28 -3.48 19.94
N LEU A 89 2.21 -4.72 19.50
CA LEU A 89 2.17 -5.10 18.10
C LEU A 89 0.73 -5.44 17.73
N PHE A 90 0.21 -4.80 16.69
CA PHE A 90 -1.12 -5.07 16.16
C PHE A 90 -1.03 -5.69 14.77
N VAL A 91 -1.86 -6.70 14.53
CA VAL A 91 -1.98 -7.36 13.23
C VAL A 91 -3.42 -7.22 12.74
N GLU A 92 -3.57 -6.80 11.50
CA GLU A 92 -4.84 -6.71 10.81
C GLU A 92 -4.72 -7.34 9.42
N GLY A 93 -5.82 -7.85 8.89
CA GLY A 93 -5.87 -8.43 7.56
C GLY A 93 -7.04 -7.88 6.74
N LEU A 94 -7.13 -8.33 5.50
CA LEU A 94 -8.19 -7.89 4.58
C LEU A 94 -9.59 -8.11 5.12
N ASN A 95 -9.81 -9.18 5.90
CA ASN A 95 -11.09 -9.50 6.53
C ASN A 95 -11.51 -8.49 7.61
N HIS A 96 -10.58 -7.71 8.17
CA HIS A 96 -10.89 -6.63 9.09
C HIS A 96 -11.14 -5.29 8.37
N MET A 97 -10.51 -5.11 7.22
CA MET A 97 -10.59 -3.87 6.45
C MET A 97 -11.73 -3.85 5.44
N TYR A 98 -12.12 -5.02 4.94
CA TYR A 98 -13.15 -5.15 3.91
C TYR A 98 -14.17 -6.23 4.24
N ASN A 99 -15.39 -6.03 3.81
CA ASN A 99 -16.33 -7.13 3.65
C ASN A 99 -15.88 -7.95 2.42
N LEU A 100 -15.41 -9.17 2.64
CA LEU A 100 -14.82 -9.99 1.57
C LEU A 100 -15.85 -10.45 0.52
N GLN A 101 -17.16 -10.40 0.84
CA GLN A 101 -18.22 -10.77 -0.10
C GLN A 101 -18.61 -9.61 -1.02
N THR A 102 -18.70 -8.40 -0.47
CA THR A 102 -19.13 -7.20 -1.22
C THR A 102 -17.97 -6.38 -1.75
N GLY A 103 -16.77 -6.54 -1.18
CA GLY A 103 -15.60 -5.69 -1.46
C GLY A 103 -15.64 -4.33 -0.78
N GLU A 104 -16.73 -4.01 -0.07
CA GLU A 104 -16.89 -2.72 0.59
C GLU A 104 -16.02 -2.59 1.84
N PRO A 105 -15.47 -1.41 2.11
CA PRO A 105 -14.70 -1.19 3.32
C PRO A 105 -15.57 -1.27 4.56
N THR A 106 -15.09 -1.97 5.58
CA THR A 106 -15.69 -1.95 6.92
C THR A 106 -15.48 -0.60 7.60
N MET A 107 -16.10 -0.37 8.75
CA MET A 107 -15.84 0.82 9.56
C MET A 107 -14.36 0.90 9.99
N ASN A 108 -13.74 -0.25 10.30
CA ASN A 108 -12.30 -0.32 10.57
C ASN A 108 -11.49 -0.01 9.31
N GLY A 109 -11.84 -0.60 8.18
CA GLY A 109 -11.18 -0.37 6.90
C GLY A 109 -11.18 1.09 6.45
N ARG A 110 -12.27 1.82 6.66
CA ARG A 110 -12.34 3.26 6.39
C ARG A 110 -11.36 4.07 7.23
N SER A 111 -10.92 3.54 8.33
CA SER A 111 -10.00 4.16 9.26
C SER A 111 -8.58 3.60 9.17
N CYS A 112 -8.42 2.36 8.74
CA CYS A 112 -7.17 1.60 8.77
C CYS A 112 -6.96 0.88 7.44
N TYR A 113 -6.50 1.56 6.41
CA TYR A 113 -6.23 0.96 5.11
C TYR A 113 -4.75 1.10 4.71
N HIS A 114 -4.35 0.33 3.71
CA HIS A 114 -3.01 0.40 3.14
C HIS A 114 -2.78 1.75 2.44
N THR A 115 -1.74 2.44 2.83
CA THR A 115 -1.41 3.78 2.29
C THR A 115 -0.62 3.66 1.01
N ASN A 116 -0.90 4.53 0.04
CA ASN A 116 -0.13 4.62 -1.19
C ASN A 116 1.22 5.32 -0.96
N LEU A 117 2.31 4.55 -1.07
CA LEU A 117 3.68 5.04 -0.86
C LEU A 117 4.14 6.04 -1.93
N LYS A 118 3.58 5.97 -3.13
CA LYS A 118 4.03 6.81 -4.26
C LYS A 118 3.71 8.28 -4.07
N LEU A 119 2.70 8.59 -3.28
CA LEU A 119 2.26 9.97 -3.02
C LEU A 119 2.84 10.54 -1.73
N LEU A 120 3.61 9.76 -0.98
CA LEU A 120 4.25 10.23 0.24
C LEU A 120 5.43 11.15 -0.11
N ASP A 121 5.51 12.24 0.62
CA ASP A 121 6.62 13.20 0.54
C ASP A 121 7.27 13.35 1.91
N SER A 122 8.43 12.72 2.06
CA SER A 122 9.24 12.78 3.29
C SER A 122 10.20 13.98 3.32
N SER A 123 10.22 14.79 2.26
CA SER A 123 11.09 15.97 2.17
C SER A 123 10.53 17.19 2.90
N ARG A 124 9.29 17.13 3.39
CA ARG A 124 8.69 18.21 4.18
C ARG A 124 9.46 18.41 5.48
N GLU A 125 9.65 19.68 5.87
CA GLU A 125 10.36 20.02 7.09
C GLU A 125 9.54 19.65 8.34
N PHE A 126 8.25 19.94 8.31
CA PHE A 126 7.32 19.67 9.42
C PHE A 126 6.12 18.85 8.97
N ALA A 127 5.59 18.04 9.87
CA ALA A 127 4.39 17.24 9.63
C ALA A 127 3.16 18.10 9.29
N LYS A 128 3.09 19.32 9.83
CA LYS A 128 2.02 20.30 9.59
C LYS A 128 2.05 20.95 8.20
N ASP A 129 3.17 20.86 7.48
CA ASP A 129 3.31 21.49 6.17
C ASP A 129 2.27 20.90 5.21
N GLU A 130 1.45 21.78 4.63
CA GLU A 130 0.36 21.37 3.75
C GLU A 130 0.86 21.02 2.36
N LYS A 131 1.93 21.66 1.93
CA LYS A 131 2.48 21.52 0.58
C LYS A 131 3.61 20.49 0.59
N GLY A 132 3.56 19.54 -0.33
CA GLY A 132 4.69 18.69 -0.65
C GLY A 132 5.64 19.39 -1.62
N HIS A 133 6.90 18.99 -1.58
CA HIS A 133 7.97 19.49 -2.48
C HIS A 133 8.43 18.40 -3.46
N LYS A 134 7.87 17.19 -3.35
CA LYS A 134 8.18 16.08 -4.24
C LYS A 134 7.64 16.35 -5.64
N ASP A 135 8.47 16.12 -6.64
CA ASP A 135 8.09 16.21 -8.04
C ASP A 135 6.92 15.28 -8.36
N PHE A 136 5.93 15.81 -9.05
CA PHE A 136 4.84 15.02 -9.57
C PHE A 136 5.24 14.43 -10.93
N ILE A 137 5.18 13.11 -11.02
CA ILE A 137 5.48 12.43 -12.28
C ILE A 137 4.27 12.57 -13.19
N TRP A 138 4.41 13.42 -14.21
CA TRP A 138 3.37 13.67 -15.19
C TRP A 138 3.21 12.53 -16.19
N PHE A 139 4.33 11.95 -16.64
CA PHE A 139 4.36 10.90 -17.65
C PHE A 139 5.48 9.88 -17.38
N ARG A 140 5.23 8.61 -17.70
CA ARG A 140 6.19 7.51 -17.49
C ARG A 140 6.25 6.60 -18.70
N LEU A 141 7.41 5.98 -18.92
CA LEU A 141 7.59 4.94 -19.93
C LEU A 141 6.55 3.80 -19.79
N GLY A 142 6.14 3.46 -18.57
CA GLY A 142 5.09 2.46 -18.35
C GLY A 142 3.75 2.80 -18.99
N GLU A 143 3.39 4.07 -19.09
CA GLU A 143 2.17 4.51 -19.79
C GLU A 143 2.30 4.35 -21.30
N VAL A 144 3.50 4.56 -21.84
CA VAL A 144 3.77 4.30 -23.27
C VAL A 144 3.55 2.82 -23.60
N TYR A 145 4.05 1.90 -22.77
CA TYR A 145 3.80 0.46 -22.94
C TYR A 145 2.30 0.13 -22.85
N LEU A 146 1.58 0.71 -21.89
CA LEU A 146 0.13 0.47 -21.78
C LEU A 146 -0.63 1.00 -22.99
N SER A 147 -0.32 2.20 -23.48
CA SER A 147 -0.92 2.77 -24.69
C SER A 147 -0.60 1.93 -25.94
N GLN A 148 0.63 1.43 -26.03
CA GLN A 148 1.01 0.52 -27.12
C GLN A 148 0.20 -0.79 -27.07
N ALA A 149 0.03 -1.38 -25.89
CA ALA A 149 -0.77 -2.58 -25.74
C ALA A 149 -2.25 -2.35 -26.09
N GLU A 150 -2.78 -1.20 -25.68
CA GLU A 150 -4.14 -0.78 -26.00
C GLU A 150 -4.35 -0.63 -27.53
N LEU A 151 -3.40 -0.01 -28.22
CA LEU A 151 -3.43 0.10 -29.68
C LEU A 151 -3.42 -1.27 -30.36
N TYR A 152 -2.58 -2.20 -29.91
CA TYR A 152 -2.58 -3.57 -30.41
C TYR A 152 -3.94 -4.26 -30.20
N MET A 153 -4.57 -4.02 -29.04
CA MET A 153 -5.92 -4.56 -28.79
C MET A 153 -6.96 -4.00 -29.77
N TYR A 154 -6.93 -2.68 -30.03
CA TYR A 154 -7.81 -2.07 -31.04
C TYR A 154 -7.59 -2.60 -32.47
N MET A 155 -6.35 -2.97 -32.79
CA MET A 155 -6.00 -3.59 -34.06
C MET A 155 -6.31 -5.10 -34.12
N GLY A 156 -6.85 -5.69 -33.05
CA GLY A 156 -7.12 -7.13 -32.96
C GLY A 156 -5.88 -7.99 -32.74
N GLN A 157 -4.70 -7.38 -32.50
CA GLN A 157 -3.42 -8.06 -32.33
C GLN A 157 -3.18 -8.41 -30.85
N LYS A 158 -3.99 -9.31 -30.30
CA LYS A 158 -4.00 -9.65 -28.88
C LYS A 158 -2.67 -10.21 -28.36
N GLU A 159 -2.02 -11.03 -29.18
CA GLU A 159 -0.71 -11.63 -28.83
C GLU A 159 0.37 -10.55 -28.66
N GLU A 160 0.40 -9.55 -29.54
CA GLU A 160 1.35 -8.45 -29.43
C GLU A 160 1.05 -7.57 -28.18
N ALA A 161 -0.22 -7.31 -27.90
CA ALA A 161 -0.62 -6.62 -26.67
C ALA A 161 -0.15 -7.38 -25.44
N ALA A 162 -0.33 -8.70 -25.39
CA ALA A 162 0.11 -9.55 -24.29
C ALA A 162 1.64 -9.52 -24.09
N LYS A 163 2.41 -9.54 -25.17
CA LYS A 163 3.88 -9.41 -25.13
C LYS A 163 4.31 -8.09 -24.50
N VAL A 164 3.72 -6.98 -24.94
CA VAL A 164 4.02 -5.64 -24.42
C VAL A 164 3.70 -5.52 -22.94
N ILE A 165 2.55 -6.02 -22.50
CA ILE A 165 2.18 -5.99 -21.08
C ILE A 165 3.11 -6.90 -20.26
N THR A 166 3.46 -8.07 -20.78
CA THR A 166 4.41 -8.99 -20.13
C THR A 166 5.75 -8.32 -19.93
N GLU A 167 6.26 -7.64 -20.96
CA GLU A 167 7.54 -6.93 -20.89
C GLU A 167 7.49 -5.81 -19.82
N LEU A 168 6.43 -5.04 -19.80
CA LEU A 168 6.22 -4.01 -18.75
C LEU A 168 6.19 -4.62 -17.34
N ARG A 169 5.61 -5.81 -17.18
CA ARG A 169 5.46 -6.48 -15.88
C ARG A 169 6.75 -7.10 -15.37
N LYS A 170 7.67 -7.51 -16.25
CA LYS A 170 8.96 -8.14 -15.89
C LYS A 170 9.75 -7.33 -14.84
N ARG A 171 9.75 -6.01 -14.93
CA ARG A 171 10.45 -5.13 -13.97
C ARG A 171 9.98 -5.27 -12.52
N ALA A 172 8.78 -5.78 -12.32
CA ALA A 172 8.13 -5.93 -11.02
C ALA A 172 8.12 -7.37 -10.52
N LEU A 173 8.71 -8.27 -11.27
CA LEU A 173 8.72 -9.69 -10.98
C LEU A 173 9.69 -10.02 -9.85
N THR A 174 9.31 -10.98 -9.02
CA THR A 174 10.22 -11.64 -8.10
C THR A 174 11.08 -12.62 -8.87
N GLU A 175 12.39 -12.57 -8.68
CA GLU A 175 13.37 -13.43 -9.35
C GLU A 175 12.99 -14.91 -9.19
N GLY A 176 13.13 -15.68 -10.27
CA GLY A 176 12.77 -17.11 -10.31
C GLY A 176 11.28 -17.41 -10.54
N HIS A 177 10.45 -16.38 -10.80
CA HIS A 177 9.00 -16.54 -11.01
C HIS A 177 8.52 -15.89 -12.32
N GLU A 178 9.29 -16.06 -13.40
CA GLU A 178 9.12 -15.38 -14.70
C GLU A 178 7.73 -15.59 -15.31
N GLU A 179 7.13 -16.75 -15.10
CA GLU A 179 5.81 -17.09 -15.65
C GLU A 179 4.64 -16.46 -14.84
N ALA A 180 4.88 -16.04 -13.59
CA ALA A 180 3.82 -15.56 -12.70
C ALA A 180 3.12 -14.28 -13.17
N LEU A 181 3.81 -13.43 -13.92
CA LEU A 181 3.29 -12.15 -14.43
C LEU A 181 3.12 -12.15 -15.95
N LYS A 182 3.27 -13.28 -16.61
CA LYS A 182 3.05 -13.43 -18.05
C LYS A 182 1.57 -13.23 -18.40
N VAL A 183 1.31 -12.54 -19.48
CA VAL A 183 -0.02 -12.33 -20.03
C VAL A 183 -0.15 -13.16 -21.31
N THR A 184 -1.26 -13.86 -21.44
CA THR A 184 -1.59 -14.72 -22.60
C THR A 184 -2.83 -14.20 -23.33
#